data_598c06998a8a6a8abf246434f00c405f
#
_entry.id   598c06998a8a6a8abf246434f00c405f
#
_cell.length_a   1.000
_cell.length_b   1.000
_cell.length_c   1.000
_cell.angle_alpha   90.00
_cell.angle_beta   90.00
_cell.angle_gamma   90.00
#
_symmetry.space_group_name_H-M   'P 1'
#
loop_
_entity.id
_entity.type
_entity.pdbx_description
1 polymer ?
#
loop_
_entity_poly.entity_id
_entity_poly.type
_entity_poly.pdbx_seq_one_letter_code
_entity_poly.pdbx_strand_id
1 'polypeptide(L)'
;MESGRFSGMSGLMRTSMRKGNAMHVALYRRTGGRHFNRVRGLPVCLLTVPGRKTGTPRTTPMAYFERAGSWLVVGSAGGAKADPQWFRNLRRVDRATLEIGDRTHVVSVHDTEGEERDALWASVVEQAPFFEGYRKKSGRTIPIAVLTPTT
;
A
#
# COMPACT_ATOMS: atom_id res chain seq x y z
N MET A 1 26.78 2.59 -14.66
CA MET A 1 26.50 3.63 -15.67
C MET A 1 25.04 3.71 -16.10
N GLU A 2 24.29 2.64 -16.00
CA GLU A 2 22.88 2.65 -16.37
C GLU A 2 21.95 3.16 -15.26
N SER A 3 22.40 3.24 -14.04
CA SER A 3 21.61 3.74 -12.92
C SER A 3 21.16 5.21 -13.09
N GLY A 4 21.87 5.98 -13.88
CA GLY A 4 21.55 7.39 -14.13
C GLY A 4 20.34 7.60 -15.04
N ARG A 5 20.03 6.66 -15.92
CA ARG A 5 18.90 6.76 -16.85
C ARG A 5 17.56 6.54 -16.17
N PHE A 6 17.52 5.69 -15.15
CA PHE A 6 16.28 5.41 -14.43
C PHE A 6 15.87 6.55 -13.52
N SER A 7 16.82 7.37 -13.07
CA SER A 7 16.47 8.44 -12.15
C SER A 7 15.72 9.61 -12.82
N GLY A 8 16.02 9.90 -14.08
CA GLY A 8 15.34 10.97 -14.82
C GLY A 8 13.88 10.62 -15.17
N MET A 9 13.66 9.40 -15.67
CA MET A 9 12.33 8.91 -15.96
C MET A 9 11.49 8.77 -14.70
N SER A 10 12.11 8.35 -13.60
CA SER A 10 11.41 8.17 -12.34
C SER A 10 10.91 9.49 -11.74
N GLY A 11 11.58 10.62 -11.99
CA GLY A 11 11.16 11.93 -11.50
C GLY A 11 9.83 12.38 -12.06
N LEU A 12 9.66 12.29 -13.39
CA LEU A 12 8.43 12.67 -14.07
C LEU A 12 7.29 11.72 -13.72
N MET A 13 7.56 10.41 -13.70
CA MET A 13 6.57 9.40 -13.32
C MET A 13 6.12 9.56 -11.87
N ARG A 14 7.04 9.85 -10.95
CA ARG A 14 6.70 10.11 -9.55
C ARG A 14 5.78 11.32 -9.41
N THR A 15 6.04 12.40 -10.15
CA THR A 15 5.20 13.60 -10.13
C THR A 15 3.79 13.30 -10.63
N SER A 16 3.67 12.54 -11.74
CA SER A 16 2.37 12.12 -12.28
C SER A 16 1.63 11.21 -11.30
N MET A 17 2.33 10.26 -10.67
CA MET A 17 1.74 9.34 -9.69
C MET A 17 1.27 10.08 -8.44
N ARG A 18 2.05 11.07 -7.96
CA ARG A 18 1.65 11.90 -6.81
C ARG A 18 0.40 12.70 -7.11
N LYS A 19 0.29 13.29 -8.28
CA LYS A 19 -0.90 14.03 -8.70
C LYS A 19 -2.11 13.12 -8.84
N GLY A 20 -1.94 11.94 -9.46
CA GLY A 20 -2.99 10.95 -9.59
C GLY A 20 -3.45 10.43 -8.23
N ASN A 21 -2.52 10.15 -7.33
CA ASN A 21 -2.83 9.72 -5.97
C ASN A 21 -3.53 10.83 -5.19
N ALA A 22 -3.06 12.07 -5.29
CA ALA A 22 -3.67 13.22 -4.61
C ALA A 22 -5.11 13.42 -5.06
N MET A 23 -5.38 13.28 -6.36
CA MET A 23 -6.73 13.35 -6.90
C MET A 23 -7.60 12.20 -6.39
N HIS A 24 -7.09 10.99 -6.41
CA HIS A 24 -7.81 9.81 -5.90
C HIS A 24 -8.16 10.00 -4.42
N VAL A 25 -7.19 10.45 -3.61
CA VAL A 25 -7.40 10.72 -2.19
C VAL A 25 -8.50 11.77 -1.99
N ALA A 26 -8.42 12.89 -2.73
CA ALA A 26 -9.40 13.96 -2.63
C ALA A 26 -10.81 13.48 -2.97
N LEU A 27 -10.95 12.72 -4.06
CA LEU A 27 -12.24 12.19 -4.50
C LEU A 27 -12.78 11.14 -3.51
N TYR A 28 -11.91 10.28 -3.00
CA TYR A 28 -12.29 9.31 -1.99
C TYR A 28 -12.83 10.00 -0.73
N ARG A 29 -12.09 10.97 -0.20
CA ARG A 29 -12.48 11.72 1.01
C ARG A 29 -13.75 12.53 0.79
N ARG A 30 -13.89 13.15 -0.38
CA ARG A 30 -15.05 13.98 -0.71
C ARG A 30 -16.34 13.17 -0.74
N THR A 31 -16.27 11.92 -1.13
CA THR A 31 -17.42 11.02 -1.19
C THR A 31 -17.60 10.17 0.07
N GLY A 32 -16.74 10.34 1.08
CA GLY A 32 -16.75 9.52 2.29
C GLY A 32 -16.47 8.06 2.00
N GLY A 33 -15.67 7.78 0.96
CA GLY A 33 -15.37 6.42 0.53
C GLY A 33 -16.50 5.72 -0.21
N ARG A 34 -17.55 6.43 -0.61
CA ARG A 34 -18.65 5.85 -1.38
C ARG A 34 -18.27 5.60 -2.84
N HIS A 35 -17.37 6.42 -3.38
CA HIS A 35 -16.85 6.30 -4.72
C HIS A 35 -15.34 6.22 -4.69
N PHE A 36 -14.72 5.75 -5.77
CA PHE A 36 -13.26 5.59 -5.87
C PHE A 36 -12.71 4.63 -4.80
N ASN A 37 -13.54 3.71 -4.35
CA ASN A 37 -13.28 2.79 -3.25
C ASN A 37 -12.95 1.36 -3.70
N ARG A 38 -12.76 1.17 -5.00
CA ARG A 38 -12.43 -0.15 -5.56
C ARG A 38 -11.31 -0.04 -6.59
N VAL A 39 -10.42 -1.01 -6.60
CA VAL A 39 -9.41 -1.19 -7.63
C VAL A 39 -9.33 -2.69 -7.95
N ARG A 40 -9.54 -3.05 -9.23
CA ARG A 40 -9.54 -4.43 -9.68
C ARG A 40 -10.44 -5.35 -8.84
N GLY A 41 -11.60 -4.83 -8.42
CA GLY A 41 -12.57 -5.55 -7.61
C GLY A 41 -12.26 -5.59 -6.11
N LEU A 42 -11.12 -5.06 -5.67
CA LEU A 42 -10.73 -5.02 -4.27
C LEU A 42 -11.11 -3.69 -3.62
N PRO A 43 -11.48 -3.70 -2.33
CA PRO A 43 -11.73 -2.46 -1.62
C PRO A 43 -10.45 -1.65 -1.45
N VAL A 44 -10.59 -0.33 -1.45
CA VAL A 44 -9.50 0.63 -1.33
C VAL A 44 -9.58 1.35 0.01
N CYS A 45 -8.44 1.50 0.65
CA CYS A 45 -8.25 2.34 1.82
C CYS A 45 -7.27 3.47 1.50
N LEU A 46 -7.21 4.45 2.39
CA LEU A 46 -6.18 5.49 2.36
C LEU A 46 -5.24 5.27 3.54
N LEU A 47 -3.98 5.03 3.26
CA LEU A 47 -2.96 4.83 4.28
C LEU A 47 -2.09 6.09 4.37
N THR A 48 -1.99 6.64 5.58
CA THR A 48 -1.16 7.82 5.84
C THR A 48 -0.02 7.43 6.76
N VAL A 49 1.21 7.66 6.29
CA VAL A 49 2.43 7.43 7.05
C VAL A 49 3.37 8.63 6.87
N PRO A 50 4.21 8.94 7.87
CA PRO A 50 5.23 9.97 7.67
C PRO A 50 6.29 9.49 6.69
N GLY A 51 6.75 10.39 5.83
CA GLY A 51 7.90 10.12 4.97
C GLY A 51 9.13 9.85 5.83
N ARG A 52 9.86 8.76 5.55
CA ARG A 52 11.02 8.36 6.37
C ARG A 52 12.19 9.34 6.32
N LYS A 53 12.22 10.21 5.32
CA LYS A 53 13.28 11.19 5.15
C LYS A 53 12.91 12.56 5.69
N THR A 54 11.66 12.98 5.53
CA THR A 54 11.20 14.33 5.85
C THR A 54 10.26 14.40 7.03
N GLY A 55 9.63 13.28 7.41
CA GLY A 55 8.56 13.28 8.41
C GLY A 55 7.23 13.83 7.91
N THR A 56 7.16 14.30 6.68
CA THR A 56 5.93 14.84 6.10
C THR A 56 4.91 13.73 5.91
N PRO A 57 3.68 13.87 6.40
CA PRO A 57 2.64 12.87 6.18
C PRO A 57 2.35 12.66 4.70
N ARG A 58 2.26 11.42 4.29
CA ARG A 58 1.94 11.04 2.92
C ARG A 58 0.80 10.04 2.92
N THR A 59 -0.22 10.32 2.14
CA THR A 59 -1.40 9.48 2.02
C THR A 59 -1.41 8.80 0.66
N THR A 60 -1.59 7.49 0.67
CA THR A 60 -1.60 6.67 -0.55
C THR A 60 -2.86 5.82 -0.57
N PRO A 61 -3.63 5.83 -1.68
CA PRO A 61 -4.74 4.90 -1.85
C PRO A 61 -4.19 3.52 -2.24
N MET A 62 -4.78 2.47 -1.68
CA MET A 62 -4.37 1.10 -1.97
C MET A 62 -5.45 0.10 -1.66
N ALA A 63 -5.38 -1.04 -2.33
CA ALA A 63 -6.24 -2.17 -2.00
C ALA A 63 -5.86 -2.75 -0.64
N TYR A 64 -6.84 -3.28 0.06
CA TYR A 64 -6.61 -3.96 1.32
C TYR A 64 -7.43 -5.25 1.40
N PHE A 65 -7.05 -6.11 2.34
CA PHE A 65 -7.77 -7.35 2.64
C PHE A 65 -8.12 -7.35 4.12
N GLU A 66 -9.27 -7.90 4.46
CA GLU A 66 -9.67 -8.05 5.85
C GLU A 66 -9.24 -9.42 6.38
N ARG A 67 -8.80 -9.46 7.64
CA ARG A 67 -8.44 -10.71 8.30
C ARG A 67 -8.57 -10.58 9.81
N ALA A 68 -9.52 -11.30 10.39
CA ALA A 68 -9.66 -11.46 11.84
C ALA A 68 -9.55 -10.15 12.64
N GLY A 69 -10.25 -9.10 12.19
CA GLY A 69 -10.24 -7.79 12.87
C GLY A 69 -9.06 -6.90 12.52
N SER A 70 -8.22 -7.32 11.59
CA SER A 70 -7.10 -6.54 11.08
C SER A 70 -7.21 -6.38 9.57
N TRP A 71 -6.38 -5.54 9.01
CA TRP A 71 -6.31 -5.33 7.56
C TRP A 71 -4.91 -5.66 7.04
N LEU A 72 -4.86 -6.21 5.83
CA LEU A 72 -3.60 -6.51 5.16
C LEU A 72 -3.39 -5.51 4.04
N VAL A 73 -2.18 -4.97 3.94
CA VAL A 73 -1.75 -4.17 2.79
C VAL A 73 -0.52 -4.83 2.18
N VAL A 74 -0.46 -4.83 0.86
CA VAL A 74 0.52 -5.60 0.09
C VAL A 74 1.40 -4.66 -0.71
N GLY A 75 2.70 -4.73 -0.51
CA GLY A 75 3.66 -3.85 -1.20
C GLY A 75 4.02 -4.34 -2.60
N SER A 76 3.02 -4.62 -3.44
CA SER A 76 3.23 -5.17 -4.79
C SER A 76 3.78 -4.15 -5.79
N ALA A 77 3.37 -2.89 -5.66
CA ALA A 77 3.73 -1.82 -6.62
C ALA A 77 3.49 -2.24 -8.08
N GLY A 78 2.39 -2.99 -8.34
CA GLY A 78 2.06 -3.48 -9.67
C GLY A 78 3.09 -4.43 -10.27
N GLY A 79 3.90 -5.07 -9.44
CA GLY A 79 4.98 -5.96 -9.88
C GLY A 79 6.31 -5.25 -10.12
N ALA A 80 6.48 -4.03 -9.63
CA ALA A 80 7.78 -3.34 -9.72
C ALA A 80 8.86 -4.12 -8.98
N LYS A 81 10.12 -3.91 -9.37
CA LYS A 81 11.26 -4.65 -8.82
C LYS A 81 11.65 -4.24 -7.40
N ALA A 82 11.16 -3.11 -6.93
CA ALA A 82 11.43 -2.61 -5.59
C ALA A 82 10.12 -2.39 -4.82
N ASP A 83 10.21 -2.44 -3.50
CA ASP A 83 9.08 -2.13 -2.64
C ASP A 83 8.64 -0.67 -2.85
N PRO A 84 7.34 -0.37 -2.80
CA PRO A 84 6.87 1.00 -2.97
C PRO A 84 7.33 1.89 -1.81
N GLN A 85 7.41 3.19 -2.06
CA GLN A 85 7.86 4.16 -1.07
C GLN A 85 7.00 4.12 0.20
N TRP A 86 5.68 3.97 0.05
CA TRP A 86 4.80 3.94 1.22
C TRP A 86 5.09 2.75 2.13
N PHE A 87 5.47 1.59 1.55
CA PHE A 87 5.82 0.42 2.37
C PHE A 87 7.15 0.63 3.08
N ARG A 88 8.11 1.23 2.41
CA ARG A 88 9.41 1.57 3.01
C ARG A 88 9.24 2.56 4.15
N ASN A 89 8.32 3.52 4.01
CA ASN A 89 7.97 4.45 5.09
C ASN A 89 7.27 3.72 6.25
N LEU A 90 6.35 2.80 5.91
CA LEU A 90 5.58 2.03 6.89
C LEU A 90 6.48 1.21 7.82
N ARG A 91 7.57 0.65 7.27
CA ARG A 91 8.53 -0.12 8.06
C ARG A 91 9.23 0.67 9.16
N ARG A 92 9.18 1.99 9.08
CA ARG A 92 9.88 2.88 10.02
C ARG A 92 9.01 3.35 11.17
N VAL A 93 7.74 2.95 11.20
CA VAL A 93 6.79 3.42 12.21
C VAL A 93 6.08 2.23 12.86
N ASP A 94 5.66 2.43 14.12
CA ASP A 94 4.87 1.45 14.86
C ASP A 94 3.38 1.64 14.64
N ARG A 95 2.99 2.83 14.20
CA ARG A 95 1.59 3.21 14.01
C ARG A 95 1.42 4.00 12.73
N ALA A 96 0.23 3.88 12.15
CA ALA A 96 -0.16 4.61 10.95
C ALA A 96 -1.63 5.00 11.07
N THR A 97 -2.11 5.82 10.12
CA THR A 97 -3.51 6.19 10.02
C THR A 97 -4.11 5.54 8.78
N LEU A 98 -5.26 4.89 8.98
CA LEU A 98 -5.97 4.18 7.92
C LEU A 98 -7.38 4.73 7.80
N GLU A 99 -7.76 5.16 6.60
CA GLU A 99 -9.11 5.63 6.32
C GLU A 99 -9.82 4.57 5.47
N ILE A 100 -10.95 4.10 5.96
CA ILE A 100 -11.81 3.13 5.26
C ILE A 100 -13.23 3.69 5.26
N GLY A 101 -13.76 4.01 4.07
CA GLY A 101 -15.01 4.72 3.97
C GLY A 101 -14.91 6.10 4.62
N ASP A 102 -15.79 6.39 5.53
CA ASP A 102 -15.81 7.65 6.27
C ASP A 102 -15.17 7.54 7.67
N ARG A 103 -14.53 6.41 7.95
CA ARG A 103 -13.92 6.14 9.27
C ARG A 103 -12.41 6.20 9.20
N THR A 104 -11.83 6.80 10.24
CA THR A 104 -10.40 6.90 10.41
C THR A 104 -9.96 6.03 11.59
N HIS A 105 -8.95 5.20 11.36
CA HIS A 105 -8.40 4.30 12.36
C HIS A 105 -6.92 4.59 12.58
N VAL A 106 -6.52 4.64 13.84
CA VAL A 106 -5.10 4.55 14.17
C VAL A 106 -4.80 3.05 14.29
N VAL A 107 -3.79 2.60 13.56
CA VAL A 107 -3.45 1.18 13.49
C VAL A 107 -2.01 0.94 13.94
N SER A 108 -1.78 -0.20 14.57
CA SER A 108 -0.43 -0.70 14.79
C SER A 108 0.05 -1.37 13.51
N VAL A 109 1.35 -1.34 13.28
CA VAL A 109 1.97 -1.87 12.05
C VAL A 109 2.81 -3.09 12.39
N HIS A 110 2.55 -4.18 11.68
CA HIS A 110 3.35 -5.39 11.79
C HIS A 110 3.79 -5.83 10.39
N ASP A 111 5.07 -5.64 10.08
CA ASP A 111 5.68 -6.09 8.83
C ASP A 111 5.96 -7.59 8.98
N THR A 112 5.23 -8.41 8.24
CA THR A 112 5.34 -9.87 8.35
C THR A 112 6.52 -10.40 7.56
N GLU A 113 7.04 -11.54 8.00
CA GLU A 113 8.12 -12.24 7.32
C GLU A 113 8.01 -13.76 7.54
N GLY A 114 8.77 -14.52 6.77
CA GLY A 114 8.84 -15.96 6.91
C GLY A 114 7.50 -16.67 6.69
N GLU A 115 7.22 -17.67 7.51
CA GLU A 115 6.02 -18.50 7.37
C GLU A 115 4.72 -17.71 7.55
N GLU A 116 4.71 -16.72 8.45
CA GLU A 116 3.55 -15.86 8.63
C GLU A 116 3.23 -15.11 7.35
N ARG A 117 4.23 -14.48 6.76
CA ARG A 117 4.08 -13.75 5.49
C ARG A 117 3.61 -14.70 4.38
N ASP A 118 4.17 -15.89 4.29
CA ASP A 118 3.84 -16.85 3.23
C ASP A 118 2.39 -17.34 3.34
N ALA A 119 1.91 -17.57 4.57
CA ALA A 119 0.51 -17.93 4.80
C ALA A 119 -0.43 -16.79 4.38
N LEU A 120 -0.07 -15.56 4.68
CA LEU A 120 -0.86 -14.39 4.27
C LEU A 120 -0.85 -14.22 2.76
N TRP A 121 0.30 -14.44 2.12
CA TRP A 121 0.40 -14.39 0.66
C TRP A 121 -0.53 -15.41 0.00
N ALA A 122 -0.57 -16.62 0.50
CA ALA A 122 -1.49 -17.65 -0.02
C ALA A 122 -2.94 -17.18 0.07
N SER A 123 -3.33 -16.56 1.17
CA SER A 123 -4.66 -16.00 1.36
C SER A 123 -4.95 -14.86 0.38
N VAL A 124 -3.98 -13.98 0.13
CA VAL A 124 -4.11 -12.88 -0.83
C VAL A 124 -4.31 -13.43 -2.24
N VAL A 125 -3.51 -14.40 -2.65
CA VAL A 125 -3.60 -15.00 -3.99
C VAL A 125 -4.92 -15.75 -4.17
N GLU A 126 -5.43 -16.38 -3.12
CA GLU A 126 -6.73 -17.03 -3.16
C GLU A 126 -7.85 -16.04 -3.47
N GLN A 127 -7.82 -14.87 -2.84
CA GLN A 127 -8.81 -13.81 -3.04
C GLN A 127 -8.58 -13.02 -4.32
N ALA A 128 -7.33 -12.84 -4.71
CA ALA A 128 -6.93 -12.02 -5.86
C ALA A 128 -5.78 -12.70 -6.61
N PRO A 129 -6.09 -13.69 -7.47
CA PRO A 129 -5.06 -14.48 -8.17
C PRO A 129 -4.08 -13.65 -9.01
N PHE A 130 -4.46 -12.46 -9.45
CA PHE A 130 -3.59 -11.61 -10.25
C PHE A 130 -2.34 -11.14 -9.50
N PHE A 131 -2.32 -11.19 -8.17
CA PHE A 131 -1.11 -10.87 -7.40
C PHE A 131 0.04 -11.83 -7.70
N GLU A 132 -0.24 -13.06 -8.08
CA GLU A 132 0.80 -14.01 -8.48
C GLU A 132 1.54 -13.51 -9.72
N GLY A 133 0.84 -12.83 -10.62
CA GLY A 133 1.46 -12.16 -11.77
C GLY A 133 2.43 -11.07 -11.35
N TYR A 134 2.08 -10.30 -10.34
CA TYR A 134 2.98 -9.27 -9.78
C TYR A 134 4.23 -9.89 -9.16
N ARG A 135 4.09 -11.01 -8.45
CA ARG A 135 5.23 -11.73 -7.90
C ARG A 135 6.19 -12.19 -8.99
N LYS A 136 5.66 -12.80 -10.03
CA LYS A 136 6.46 -13.28 -11.17
C LYS A 136 7.18 -12.13 -11.87
N LYS A 137 6.47 -11.04 -12.12
CA LYS A 137 7.03 -9.87 -12.79
C LYS A 137 8.13 -9.22 -11.96
N SER A 138 7.92 -9.09 -10.65
CA SER A 138 8.87 -8.42 -9.75
C SER A 138 10.14 -9.23 -9.50
N GLY A 139 10.02 -10.56 -9.50
CA GLY A 139 11.14 -11.44 -9.15
C GLY A 139 11.60 -11.32 -7.70
N ARG A 140 10.77 -10.74 -6.83
CA ARG A 140 11.09 -10.54 -5.42
C ARG A 140 9.99 -11.06 -4.50
N THR A 141 10.30 -11.18 -3.21
CA THR A 141 9.31 -11.45 -2.20
C THR A 141 8.54 -10.16 -1.93
N ILE A 142 7.25 -10.16 -2.26
CA ILE A 142 6.39 -9.00 -2.06
C ILE A 142 5.98 -8.93 -0.59
N PRO A 143 6.24 -7.80 0.10
CA PRO A 143 5.95 -7.71 1.53
C PRO A 143 4.47 -7.51 1.82
N ILE A 144 4.06 -7.98 3.00
CA ILE A 144 2.71 -7.82 3.51
C ILE A 144 2.79 -7.28 4.94
N ALA A 145 2.05 -6.23 5.23
CA ALA A 145 1.91 -5.71 6.58
C ALA A 145 0.50 -5.97 7.11
N VAL A 146 0.42 -6.28 8.39
CA VAL A 146 -0.83 -6.41 9.12
C VAL A 146 -1.05 -5.11 9.89
N LEU A 147 -2.20 -4.49 9.65
CA LEU A 147 -2.60 -3.24 10.30
C LEU A 147 -3.75 -3.56 11.27
N THR A 148 -3.51 -3.36 12.56
CA THR A 148 -4.49 -3.70 13.59
C THR A 148 -4.97 -2.42 14.28
N PRO A 149 -6.30 -2.20 14.36
CA PRO A 149 -6.81 -1.01 15.02
C PRO A 149 -6.36 -0.95 16.47
N THR A 150 -5.93 0.22 16.91
CA THR A 150 -5.59 0.47 18.32
C THR A 150 -6.83 1.02 19.01
N THR A 151 -7.09 0.56 20.21
CA THR A 151 -8.23 1.05 21.00
C THR A 151 -7.93 2.36 21.69
#